data_ed5aa726b4e71c35547ac8db0cd9541e
#
_entry.id   ed5aa726b4e71c35547ac8db0cd9541e
#
_cell.length_a   1.000
_cell.length_b   1.000
_cell.length_c   1.000
_cell.angle_alpha   90.00
_cell.angle_beta   90.00
_cell.angle_gamma   90.00
#
_symmetry.space_group_name_H-M   'P 1'
#
loop_
_entity.id
_entity.type
_entity.pdbx_description
1 polymer ?
#
loop_
_entity_poly.entity_id
_entity_poly.type
_entity_poly.pdbx_seq_one_letter_code
_entity_poly.pdbx_strand_id
1 'polypeptide(L)'
;MKRHRIRIIGLTVVLIALTAFYLHKPEPHEPAAKAGASSRFLTSIHYQMDTPAEMNTTKEGHDFTWITDNGAGIMRNICLYSYPAERLDSSVVISRRDSVMRLNIPGETDGMYVETDSRMPVRHTLTPEGRLRTEGTWEMKGDMMGGPFVSHSIYDPQNRRVIVAEAFLFAPDRDKATAMKRLEEILFTLRPAE
;
A
#
# COMPACT_ATOMS: atom_id res chain seq x y z
N MET A 1 5.42 33.27 56.50
CA MET A 1 4.72 32.24 55.72
C MET A 1 4.42 32.55 54.25
N LYS A 2 4.51 33.77 53.74
CA LYS A 2 4.21 34.15 52.31
C LYS A 2 5.30 33.79 51.29
N ARG A 3 6.56 33.72 51.66
CA ARG A 3 7.69 33.48 50.71
C ARG A 3 7.83 32.00 50.22
N HIS A 4 7.36 31.00 50.96
CA HIS A 4 7.44 29.62 50.56
C HIS A 4 6.35 29.21 49.53
N ARG A 5 5.15 29.86 49.60
CA ARG A 5 4.07 29.55 48.64
C ARG A 5 4.38 30.02 47.22
N ILE A 6 5.08 31.16 47.05
CA ILE A 6 5.44 31.69 45.73
C ILE A 6 6.50 30.81 45.04
N ARG A 7 7.43 30.20 45.78
CA ARG A 7 8.45 29.32 45.23
C ARG A 7 7.85 27.96 44.75
N ILE A 8 6.86 27.43 45.46
CA ILE A 8 6.20 26.18 45.08
C ILE A 8 5.35 26.37 43.83
N ILE A 9 4.63 27.47 43.71
CA ILE A 9 3.80 27.78 42.52
C ILE A 9 4.70 27.98 41.28
N GLY A 10 5.85 28.67 41.43
CA GLY A 10 6.80 28.87 40.33
C GLY A 10 7.40 27.55 39.82
N LEU A 11 7.73 26.63 40.76
CA LEU A 11 8.31 25.32 40.40
C LEU A 11 7.30 24.43 39.68
N THR A 12 6.01 24.46 40.10
CA THR A 12 4.94 23.67 39.46
C THR A 12 4.62 24.17 38.06
N VAL A 13 4.59 25.48 37.84
CA VAL A 13 4.36 26.08 36.52
C VAL A 13 5.50 25.76 35.55
N VAL A 14 6.76 25.76 36.02
CA VAL A 14 7.93 25.37 35.20
C VAL A 14 7.88 23.88 34.86
N LEU A 15 7.48 23.04 35.81
CA LEU A 15 7.36 21.59 35.56
C LEU A 15 6.25 21.27 34.54
N ILE A 16 5.09 21.96 34.64
CA ILE A 16 3.99 21.81 33.67
C ILE A 16 4.41 22.32 32.28
N ALA A 17 5.15 23.41 32.19
CA ALA A 17 5.66 23.94 30.92
C ALA A 17 6.69 23.00 30.29
N LEU A 18 7.55 22.38 31.09
CA LEU A 18 8.52 21.38 30.60
C LEU A 18 7.84 20.07 30.14
N THR A 19 6.85 19.58 30.86
CA THR A 19 6.06 18.41 30.43
C THR A 19 5.26 18.69 29.17
N ALA A 20 4.64 19.86 29.04
CA ALA A 20 3.94 20.28 27.82
C ALA A 20 4.91 20.40 26.62
N PHE A 21 6.13 20.91 26.84
CA PHE A 21 7.17 20.98 25.80
C PHE A 21 7.67 19.59 25.38
N TYR A 22 7.82 18.63 26.32
CA TYR A 22 8.19 17.25 26.01
C TYR A 22 7.06 16.47 25.30
N LEU A 23 5.79 16.73 25.65
CA LEU A 23 4.62 16.11 25.00
C LEU A 23 4.29 16.73 23.62
N HIS A 24 4.78 17.94 23.34
CA HIS A 24 4.65 18.63 22.05
C HIS A 24 5.96 18.68 21.26
N LYS A 25 6.92 17.82 21.61
CA LYS A 25 8.11 17.68 20.77
C LYS A 25 7.63 17.19 19.41
N PRO A 26 7.76 17.98 18.32
CA PRO A 26 7.40 17.48 17.01
C PRO A 26 8.23 16.21 16.78
N GLU A 27 7.57 15.13 16.39
CA GLU A 27 8.25 13.94 15.92
C GLU A 27 9.35 14.37 14.96
N PRO A 28 10.59 13.84 15.10
CA PRO A 28 11.63 14.17 14.17
C PRO A 28 11.10 13.89 12.77
N HIS A 29 11.05 14.92 11.93
CA HIS A 29 10.75 14.75 10.50
C HIS A 29 11.76 13.72 10.01
N GLU A 30 11.31 12.50 9.77
CA GLU A 30 12.13 11.53 9.06
C GLU A 30 12.61 12.21 7.78
N PRO A 31 13.92 12.21 7.50
CA PRO A 31 14.43 12.79 6.27
C PRO A 31 13.63 12.16 5.12
N ALA A 32 13.13 12.99 4.22
CA ALA A 32 12.30 12.57 3.09
C ALA A 32 12.88 11.27 2.53
N ALA A 33 12.11 10.19 2.64
CA ALA A 33 12.56 8.86 2.27
C ALA A 33 13.14 8.96 0.86
N LYS A 34 14.37 8.44 0.64
CA LYS A 34 14.94 8.37 -0.70
C LYS A 34 13.90 7.70 -1.58
N ALA A 35 13.56 8.34 -2.71
CA ALA A 35 12.57 7.82 -3.63
C ALA A 35 12.90 6.35 -3.94
N GLY A 36 11.95 5.46 -3.72
CA GLY A 36 12.06 4.05 -4.05
C GLY A 36 11.96 3.82 -5.57
N ALA A 37 11.62 2.60 -5.95
CA ALA A 37 11.48 2.23 -7.35
C ALA A 37 10.47 3.13 -8.09
N SER A 38 10.87 3.63 -9.26
CA SER A 38 9.95 4.32 -10.16
C SER A 38 9.27 3.31 -11.08
N SER A 39 8.00 3.56 -11.42
CA SER A 39 7.23 2.76 -12.37
C SER A 39 7.20 3.44 -13.73
N ARG A 40 7.74 2.78 -14.76
CA ARG A 40 7.62 3.25 -16.14
C ARG A 40 6.18 3.26 -16.61
N PHE A 41 5.39 2.28 -16.16
CA PHE A 41 3.96 2.23 -16.43
C PHE A 41 3.25 3.49 -15.91
N LEU A 42 3.42 3.85 -14.61
CA LEU A 42 2.81 5.07 -14.07
C LEU A 42 3.24 6.32 -14.82
N THR A 43 4.53 6.44 -15.14
CA THR A 43 5.05 7.57 -15.93
C THR A 43 4.38 7.65 -17.30
N SER A 44 4.15 6.52 -17.98
CA SER A 44 3.52 6.49 -19.30
C SER A 44 2.05 6.93 -19.32
N ILE A 45 1.38 6.84 -18.18
CA ILE A 45 -0.02 7.25 -18.00
C ILE A 45 -0.17 8.54 -17.18
N HIS A 46 0.92 9.26 -16.94
CA HIS A 46 0.97 10.50 -16.16
C HIS A 46 0.44 10.35 -14.74
N TYR A 47 0.85 9.29 -14.06
CA TYR A 47 0.59 9.05 -12.65
C TYR A 47 1.90 8.86 -11.88
N GLN A 48 1.83 9.04 -10.57
CA GLN A 48 2.96 8.85 -9.66
C GLN A 48 2.49 8.23 -8.34
N MET A 49 3.40 7.56 -7.65
CA MET A 49 3.20 6.98 -6.33
C MET A 49 4.51 7.05 -5.55
N ASP A 50 4.42 7.35 -4.25
CA ASP A 50 5.58 7.46 -3.38
C ASP A 50 5.95 6.05 -2.88
N THR A 51 7.04 5.49 -3.37
CA THR A 51 7.50 4.15 -3.02
C THR A 51 8.69 4.23 -2.06
N PRO A 52 8.69 3.50 -0.92
CA PRO A 52 9.82 3.50 0.02
C PRO A 52 11.10 2.95 -0.61
N ALA A 53 12.26 3.46 -0.15
CA ALA A 53 13.57 3.11 -0.72
C ALA A 53 13.92 1.61 -0.62
N GLU A 54 13.39 0.92 0.38
CA GLU A 54 13.58 -0.52 0.57
C GLU A 54 12.82 -1.36 -0.47
N MET A 55 11.77 -0.82 -1.07
CA MET A 55 11.04 -1.47 -2.15
C MET A 55 11.67 -1.06 -3.49
N ASN A 56 12.80 -1.66 -3.83
CA ASN A 56 13.67 -1.22 -4.92
C ASN A 56 13.84 -2.25 -6.05
N THR A 57 13.28 -3.43 -5.91
CA THR A 57 13.28 -4.44 -6.97
C THR A 57 12.03 -4.30 -7.81
N THR A 58 12.18 -4.11 -9.11
CA THR A 58 11.08 -3.84 -10.04
C THR A 58 11.08 -4.80 -11.20
N LYS A 59 9.90 -5.31 -11.55
CA LYS A 59 9.62 -6.04 -12.80
C LYS A 59 8.55 -5.30 -13.58
N GLU A 60 8.84 -4.95 -14.81
CA GLU A 60 7.91 -4.26 -15.70
C GLU A 60 7.27 -5.24 -16.67
N GLY A 61 5.97 -5.05 -16.92
CA GLY A 61 5.18 -5.76 -17.93
C GLY A 61 4.46 -4.79 -18.85
N HIS A 62 3.54 -5.30 -19.68
CA HIS A 62 2.65 -4.45 -20.45
C HIS A 62 1.54 -3.92 -19.54
N ASP A 63 1.44 -2.58 -19.41
CA ASP A 63 0.50 -1.90 -18.48
C ASP A 63 0.55 -2.44 -17.04
N PHE A 64 1.76 -2.85 -16.60
CA PHE A 64 1.99 -3.51 -15.33
C PHE A 64 3.38 -3.20 -14.77
N THR A 65 3.46 -2.95 -13.48
CA THR A 65 4.72 -2.90 -12.71
C THR A 65 4.55 -3.69 -11.41
N TRP A 66 5.50 -4.53 -11.11
CA TRP A 66 5.62 -5.22 -9.82
C TRP A 66 6.83 -4.69 -9.07
N ILE A 67 6.64 -4.19 -7.86
CA ILE A 67 7.67 -3.66 -6.97
C ILE A 67 7.71 -4.54 -5.72
N THR A 68 8.90 -4.95 -5.29
CA THR A 68 9.06 -5.81 -4.12
C THR A 68 10.31 -5.44 -3.33
N ASP A 69 10.33 -5.79 -2.05
CA ASP A 69 11.51 -5.68 -1.18
C ASP A 69 12.35 -6.97 -1.12
N ASN A 70 11.84 -8.08 -1.65
CA ASN A 70 12.46 -9.41 -1.55
C ASN A 70 12.88 -9.78 -0.12
N GLY A 71 12.14 -9.31 0.88
CA GLY A 71 12.49 -9.47 2.29
C GLY A 71 12.45 -10.93 2.74
N ALA A 72 13.52 -11.38 3.41
CA ALA A 72 13.56 -12.70 4.02
C ALA A 72 12.52 -12.79 5.17
N GLY A 73 11.54 -13.66 5.06
CA GLY A 73 10.51 -13.94 6.07
C GLY A 73 9.28 -13.03 6.04
N ILE A 74 9.36 -11.84 5.43
CA ILE A 74 8.22 -11.01 5.05
C ILE A 74 8.52 -10.47 3.66
N MET A 75 7.72 -10.86 2.68
CA MET A 75 7.83 -10.38 1.32
C MET A 75 6.69 -9.40 1.05
N ARG A 76 7.03 -8.12 0.87
CA ARG A 76 6.09 -7.04 0.59
C ARG A 76 6.07 -6.77 -0.91
N ASN A 77 4.90 -6.68 -1.48
CA ASN A 77 4.72 -6.53 -2.91
C ASN A 77 3.71 -5.43 -3.20
N ILE A 78 3.99 -4.62 -4.23
CA ILE A 78 3.06 -3.67 -4.80
C ILE A 78 2.97 -3.95 -6.30
N CYS A 79 1.75 -4.06 -6.81
CA CYS A 79 1.46 -4.15 -8.22
C CYS A 79 0.69 -2.92 -8.69
N LEU A 80 1.12 -2.37 -9.81
CA LEU A 80 0.49 -1.24 -10.47
C LEU A 80 0.07 -1.71 -11.85
N TYR A 81 -1.20 -1.53 -12.21
CA TYR A 81 -1.71 -1.95 -13.50
C TYR A 81 -2.95 -1.16 -13.93
N SER A 82 -3.34 -1.30 -15.18
CA SER A 82 -4.59 -0.75 -15.66
C SER A 82 -5.33 -1.71 -16.58
N TYR A 83 -6.62 -1.46 -16.74
CA TYR A 83 -7.45 -2.14 -17.72
C TYR A 83 -8.52 -1.19 -18.29
N PRO A 84 -8.94 -1.37 -19.56
CA PRO A 84 -10.01 -0.57 -20.16
C PRO A 84 -11.32 -0.73 -19.39
N ALA A 85 -12.01 0.39 -19.13
CA ALA A 85 -13.30 0.43 -18.44
C ALA A 85 -14.03 1.73 -18.74
N GLU A 86 -15.37 1.71 -18.58
CA GLU A 86 -16.22 2.91 -18.69
C GLU A 86 -16.54 3.51 -17.31
N ARG A 87 -16.31 2.75 -16.24
CA ARG A 87 -16.56 3.14 -14.83
C ARG A 87 -15.85 2.18 -13.88
N LEU A 88 -15.84 2.53 -12.59
CA LEU A 88 -15.55 1.57 -11.53
C LEU A 88 -16.70 0.57 -11.40
N ASP A 89 -16.39 -0.71 -11.43
CA ASP A 89 -17.37 -1.79 -11.32
C ASP A 89 -16.79 -2.92 -10.46
N SER A 90 -17.28 -3.07 -9.22
CA SER A 90 -16.79 -4.06 -8.27
C SER A 90 -17.03 -5.51 -8.75
N SER A 91 -18.01 -5.74 -9.62
CA SER A 91 -18.34 -7.08 -10.10
C SER A 91 -17.26 -7.72 -10.99
N VAL A 92 -16.40 -6.88 -11.62
CA VAL A 92 -15.34 -7.35 -12.53
C VAL A 92 -13.94 -7.25 -11.95
N VAL A 93 -13.77 -6.59 -10.79
CA VAL A 93 -12.43 -6.30 -10.24
C VAL A 93 -11.62 -7.57 -10.04
N ILE A 94 -12.18 -8.61 -9.43
CA ILE A 94 -11.45 -9.84 -9.14
C ILE A 94 -11.06 -10.59 -10.41
N SER A 95 -11.96 -10.71 -11.38
CA SER A 95 -11.63 -11.38 -12.65
C SER A 95 -10.54 -10.62 -13.44
N ARG A 96 -10.54 -9.28 -13.38
CA ARG A 96 -9.49 -8.46 -13.99
C ARG A 96 -8.16 -8.62 -13.25
N ARG A 97 -8.20 -8.53 -11.90
CA ARG A 97 -7.05 -8.79 -11.03
C ARG A 97 -6.39 -10.12 -11.36
N ASP A 98 -7.15 -11.22 -11.29
CA ASP A 98 -6.61 -12.57 -11.48
C ASP A 98 -6.04 -12.77 -12.89
N SER A 99 -6.66 -12.16 -13.91
CA SER A 99 -6.12 -12.19 -15.28
C SER A 99 -4.75 -11.49 -15.37
N VAL A 100 -4.62 -10.32 -14.73
CA VAL A 100 -3.36 -9.56 -14.70
C VAL A 100 -2.29 -10.29 -13.91
N MET A 101 -2.62 -10.81 -12.72
CA MET A 101 -1.68 -11.52 -11.86
C MET A 101 -1.16 -12.79 -12.51
N ARG A 102 -2.04 -13.58 -13.13
CA ARG A 102 -1.66 -14.80 -13.87
C ARG A 102 -0.66 -14.52 -14.99
N LEU A 103 -0.84 -13.40 -15.70
CA LEU A 103 0.05 -13.02 -16.81
C LEU A 103 1.42 -12.54 -16.33
N ASN A 104 1.47 -11.83 -15.21
CA ASN A 104 2.64 -11.06 -14.80
C ASN A 104 3.42 -11.66 -13.62
N ILE A 105 2.76 -12.48 -12.78
CA ILE A 105 3.37 -13.10 -11.58
C ILE A 105 3.22 -14.62 -11.66
N PRO A 106 3.98 -15.28 -12.55
CA PRO A 106 4.06 -16.73 -12.59
C PRO A 106 4.81 -17.25 -11.35
N GLY A 107 4.53 -18.48 -10.95
CA GLY A 107 5.33 -19.18 -9.96
C GLY A 107 6.62 -19.79 -10.55
N GLU A 108 7.28 -20.64 -9.77
CA GLU A 108 8.57 -21.23 -10.13
C GLU A 108 8.45 -22.29 -11.23
N THR A 109 7.29 -22.94 -11.36
CA THR A 109 7.04 -23.99 -12.34
C THR A 109 5.86 -23.65 -13.24
N ASP A 110 5.81 -24.26 -14.41
CA ASP A 110 4.73 -24.08 -15.37
C ASP A 110 3.35 -24.34 -14.75
N GLY A 111 2.41 -23.43 -14.99
CA GLY A 111 1.05 -23.54 -14.48
C GLY A 111 0.86 -22.93 -13.07
N MET A 112 1.92 -22.48 -12.42
CA MET A 112 1.84 -21.72 -11.17
C MET A 112 1.65 -20.22 -11.42
N TYR A 113 0.74 -19.59 -10.69
CA TYR A 113 0.45 -18.17 -10.79
C TYR A 113 -0.31 -17.65 -9.56
N VAL A 114 -0.27 -16.37 -9.35
CA VAL A 114 -1.05 -15.71 -8.28
C VAL A 114 -2.50 -15.55 -8.70
N GLU A 115 -3.43 -15.97 -7.83
CA GLU A 115 -4.87 -15.72 -7.99
C GLU A 115 -5.52 -15.34 -6.65
N THR A 116 -6.78 -14.92 -6.69
CA THR A 116 -7.58 -14.68 -5.48
C THR A 116 -8.01 -16.03 -4.90
N ASP A 117 -7.80 -16.23 -3.59
CA ASP A 117 -8.31 -17.41 -2.89
C ASP A 117 -9.84 -17.33 -2.80
N SER A 118 -10.52 -18.10 -3.67
CA SER A 118 -11.98 -18.12 -3.76
C SER A 118 -12.68 -18.70 -2.52
N ARG A 119 -11.95 -19.32 -1.61
CA ARG A 119 -12.47 -19.88 -0.34
C ARG A 119 -12.61 -18.79 0.72
N MET A 120 -11.96 -17.64 0.52
CA MET A 120 -11.95 -16.53 1.46
C MET A 120 -12.83 -15.38 0.94
N PRO A 121 -13.48 -14.64 1.86
CA PRO A 121 -14.33 -13.54 1.47
C PRO A 121 -13.51 -12.39 0.85
N VAL A 122 -14.05 -11.77 -0.20
CA VAL A 122 -13.57 -10.51 -0.75
C VAL A 122 -14.53 -9.40 -0.36
N ARG A 123 -13.99 -8.25 0.02
CA ARG A 123 -14.76 -7.05 0.37
C ARG A 123 -14.44 -5.90 -0.57
N HIS A 124 -15.49 -5.18 -0.95
CA HIS A 124 -15.38 -3.95 -1.73
C HIS A 124 -15.97 -2.79 -0.96
N THR A 125 -15.27 -1.66 -0.92
CA THR A 125 -15.70 -0.44 -0.23
C THR A 125 -15.35 0.77 -1.09
N LEU A 126 -16.31 1.66 -1.32
CA LEU A 126 -16.03 2.94 -1.95
C LEU A 126 -15.52 3.91 -0.89
N THR A 127 -14.31 4.45 -1.08
CA THR A 127 -13.73 5.42 -0.14
C THR A 127 -14.35 6.81 -0.34
N PRO A 128 -14.25 7.72 0.65
CA PRO A 128 -14.72 9.11 0.50
C PRO A 128 -14.08 9.84 -0.69
N GLU A 129 -12.85 9.48 -1.08
CA GLU A 129 -12.12 10.04 -2.21
C GLU A 129 -12.54 9.43 -3.56
N GLY A 130 -13.57 8.56 -3.57
CA GLY A 130 -14.08 7.93 -4.77
C GLY A 130 -13.24 6.78 -5.31
N ARG A 131 -12.34 6.20 -4.52
CA ARG A 131 -11.58 4.99 -4.87
C ARG A 131 -12.37 3.75 -4.51
N LEU A 132 -12.31 2.72 -5.33
CA LEU A 132 -12.82 1.40 -4.96
C LEU A 132 -11.69 0.64 -4.25
N ARG A 133 -11.83 0.48 -2.94
CA ARG A 133 -10.97 -0.35 -2.11
C ARG A 133 -11.46 -1.79 -2.17
N THR A 134 -10.58 -2.71 -2.51
CA THR A 134 -10.86 -4.16 -2.51
C THR A 134 -9.86 -4.86 -1.61
N GLU A 135 -10.33 -5.73 -0.73
CA GLU A 135 -9.47 -6.56 0.13
C GLU A 135 -9.89 -8.02 0.08
N GLY A 136 -8.91 -8.91 0.22
CA GLY A 136 -9.11 -10.34 0.21
C GLY A 136 -7.84 -11.11 0.52
N THR A 137 -7.85 -12.39 0.15
CA THR A 137 -6.69 -13.28 0.29
C THR A 137 -6.26 -13.75 -1.09
N TRP A 138 -4.96 -13.78 -1.33
CA TRP A 138 -4.36 -14.37 -2.53
C TRP A 138 -3.72 -15.71 -2.22
N GLU A 139 -3.63 -16.57 -3.21
CA GLU A 139 -2.87 -17.81 -3.16
C GLU A 139 -2.01 -17.97 -4.43
N MET A 140 -0.92 -18.71 -4.31
CA MET A 140 -0.15 -19.20 -5.46
C MET A 140 -0.74 -20.51 -5.90
N LYS A 141 -1.35 -20.54 -7.07
CA LYS A 141 -1.85 -21.80 -7.66
C LYS A 141 -0.72 -22.80 -7.80
N GLY A 142 -0.90 -24.00 -7.23
CA GLY A 142 0.12 -25.04 -7.27
C GLY A 142 1.17 -24.97 -6.15
N ASP A 143 1.03 -24.06 -5.19
CA ASP A 143 1.88 -23.95 -4.01
C ASP A 143 1.04 -23.64 -2.76
N MET A 144 1.68 -23.68 -1.58
CA MET A 144 1.06 -23.35 -0.29
C MET A 144 1.27 -21.86 0.09
N MET A 145 1.81 -21.05 -0.81
CA MET A 145 1.99 -19.62 -0.56
C MET A 145 0.67 -18.89 -0.69
N GLY A 146 0.45 -17.93 0.22
CA GLY A 146 -0.73 -17.09 0.22
C GLY A 146 -0.67 -16.02 1.31
N GLY A 147 -1.61 -15.09 1.28
CA GLY A 147 -1.69 -14.03 2.26
C GLY A 147 -2.73 -12.96 1.93
N PRO A 148 -2.81 -11.91 2.73
CA PRO A 148 -3.73 -10.81 2.45
C PRO A 148 -3.29 -9.99 1.24
N PHE A 149 -4.27 -9.39 0.56
CA PHE A 149 -4.08 -8.31 -0.39
C PHE A 149 -5.08 -7.17 -0.13
N VAL A 150 -4.71 -5.97 -0.54
CA VAL A 150 -5.56 -4.80 -0.63
C VAL A 150 -5.24 -4.04 -1.91
N SER A 151 -6.26 -3.54 -2.59
CA SER A 151 -6.10 -2.70 -3.78
C SER A 151 -6.96 -1.45 -3.73
N HIS A 152 -6.47 -0.38 -4.35
CA HIS A 152 -7.19 0.86 -4.59
C HIS A 152 -7.30 1.08 -6.09
N SER A 153 -8.54 1.12 -6.59
CA SER A 153 -8.85 1.35 -8.00
C SER A 153 -9.38 2.76 -8.20
N ILE A 154 -8.86 3.45 -9.21
CA ILE A 154 -9.26 4.81 -9.62
C ILE A 154 -9.74 4.74 -11.06
N TYR A 155 -10.90 5.33 -11.36
CA TYR A 155 -11.34 5.50 -12.74
C TYR A 155 -10.73 6.76 -13.36
N ASP A 156 -10.07 6.60 -14.47
CA ASP A 156 -9.55 7.67 -15.31
C ASP A 156 -10.48 7.87 -16.52
N PRO A 157 -11.38 8.86 -16.49
CA PRO A 157 -12.35 9.08 -17.54
C PRO A 157 -11.72 9.58 -18.84
N GLN A 158 -10.57 10.25 -18.78
CA GLN A 158 -9.88 10.80 -19.97
C GLN A 158 -9.35 9.67 -20.85
N ASN A 159 -8.81 8.62 -20.23
CA ASN A 159 -8.23 7.48 -20.93
C ASN A 159 -9.12 6.24 -20.90
N ARG A 160 -10.36 6.35 -20.35
CA ARG A 160 -11.38 5.26 -20.28
C ARG A 160 -10.79 3.98 -19.73
N ARG A 161 -10.12 4.09 -18.57
CA ARG A 161 -9.47 2.96 -17.89
C ARG A 161 -9.67 3.03 -16.39
N VAL A 162 -9.51 1.90 -15.74
CA VAL A 162 -9.29 1.81 -14.30
C VAL A 162 -7.81 1.61 -14.06
N ILE A 163 -7.23 2.41 -13.17
CA ILE A 163 -5.85 2.30 -12.70
C ILE A 163 -5.91 1.69 -11.31
N VAL A 164 -5.11 0.67 -11.06
CA VAL A 164 -5.08 -0.08 -9.81
C VAL A 164 -3.69 -0.03 -9.20
N ALA A 165 -3.63 0.31 -7.92
CA ALA A 165 -2.49 0.03 -7.06
C ALA A 165 -2.92 -1.06 -6.07
N GLU A 166 -2.19 -2.16 -6.04
CA GLU A 166 -2.45 -3.30 -5.16
C GLU A 166 -1.23 -3.63 -4.33
N ALA A 167 -1.43 -3.88 -3.05
CA ALA A 167 -0.42 -4.47 -2.18
C ALA A 167 -0.80 -5.89 -1.80
N PHE A 168 0.17 -6.80 -1.78
CA PHE A 168 -0.01 -8.13 -1.25
C PHE A 168 1.21 -8.59 -0.46
N LEU A 169 1.00 -9.45 0.52
CA LEU A 169 1.98 -9.82 1.52
C LEU A 169 2.11 -11.33 1.65
N PHE A 170 3.34 -11.83 1.63
CA PHE A 170 3.66 -13.16 2.12
C PHE A 170 4.48 -13.02 3.42
N ALA A 171 3.94 -13.52 4.53
CA ALA A 171 4.54 -13.42 5.85
C ALA A 171 4.11 -14.62 6.71
N PRO A 172 4.70 -15.82 6.47
CA PRO A 172 4.42 -16.98 7.30
C PRO A 172 4.80 -16.68 8.74
N ASP A 173 3.93 -17.07 9.68
CA ASP A 173 4.15 -16.98 11.13
C ASP A 173 4.45 -15.58 11.69
N ARG A 174 4.06 -14.51 10.98
CA ARG A 174 4.24 -13.13 11.42
C ARG A 174 2.95 -12.32 11.43
N ASP A 175 2.92 -11.25 12.21
CA ASP A 175 1.82 -10.27 12.17
C ASP A 175 1.77 -9.60 10.80
N LYS A 176 0.63 -9.78 10.13
CA LYS A 176 0.36 -9.23 8.81
C LYS A 176 -0.34 -7.87 8.85
N ALA A 177 -1.06 -7.57 9.93
CA ALA A 177 -1.93 -6.39 10.01
C ALA A 177 -1.14 -5.08 9.92
N THR A 178 -0.08 -4.95 10.72
CA THR A 178 0.79 -3.77 10.72
C THR A 178 1.49 -3.57 9.38
N ALA A 179 1.99 -4.66 8.78
CA ALA A 179 2.67 -4.58 7.48
C ALA A 179 1.69 -4.21 6.36
N MET A 180 0.48 -4.79 6.33
CA MET A 180 -0.54 -4.44 5.34
C MET A 180 -1.01 -2.99 5.47
N LYS A 181 -1.18 -2.49 6.70
CA LYS A 181 -1.54 -1.08 6.92
C LYS A 181 -0.51 -0.13 6.31
N ARG A 182 0.79 -0.37 6.54
CA ARG A 182 1.88 0.44 5.95
C ARG A 182 1.89 0.36 4.43
N LEU A 183 1.67 -0.81 3.86
CA LEU A 183 1.57 -0.96 2.41
C LEU A 183 0.37 -0.21 1.84
N GLU A 184 -0.78 -0.26 2.51
CA GLU A 184 -1.96 0.45 2.08
C GLU A 184 -1.77 1.98 2.14
N GLU A 185 -1.05 2.51 3.13
CA GLU A 185 -0.66 3.92 3.21
C GLU A 185 0.13 4.36 1.97
N ILE A 186 1.00 3.49 1.44
CA ILE A 186 1.73 3.75 0.19
C ILE A 186 0.76 3.82 -1.00
N LEU A 187 -0.20 2.91 -1.11
CA LEU A 187 -1.18 2.90 -2.19
C LEU A 187 -2.02 4.19 -2.24
N PHE A 188 -2.28 4.81 -1.09
CA PHE A 188 -2.99 6.09 -1.02
C PHE A 188 -2.23 7.24 -1.67
N THR A 189 -0.91 7.13 -1.82
CA THR A 189 -0.09 8.16 -2.48
C THR A 189 -0.22 8.16 -4.01
N LEU A 190 -0.90 7.15 -4.60
CA LEU A 190 -1.18 7.13 -6.05
C LEU A 190 -2.02 8.34 -6.45
N ARG A 191 -1.51 9.15 -7.38
CA ARG A 191 -2.12 10.38 -7.85
C ARG A 191 -1.67 10.71 -9.27
N PRO A 192 -2.38 11.56 -10.03
CA PRO A 192 -1.87 12.14 -11.25
C PRO A 192 -0.50 12.81 -11.01
N ALA A 193 0.41 12.73 -11.98
CA ALA A 193 1.65 13.49 -11.96
C ALA A 193 1.36 14.97 -12.24
N GLU A 194 2.08 15.87 -11.57
CA GLU A 194 2.00 17.31 -11.78
C GLU A 194 2.63 17.74 -13.11
#